data_dc93f95383db1ea4e391c381defaf2f4
#
_entry.id   dc93f95383db1ea4e391c381defaf2f4
#
_cell.length_a   1.000
_cell.length_b   1.000
_cell.length_c   1.000
_cell.angle_alpha   90.00
_cell.angle_beta   90.00
_cell.angle_gamma   90.00
#
_symmetry.space_group_name_H-M   'P 1'
#
loop_
_entity.id
_entity.type
_entity.pdbx_description
1 polymer ?
#
loop_
_entity_poly.entity_id
_entity_poly.type
_entity_poly.pdbx_seq_one_letter_code
_entity_poly.pdbx_strand_id
1 'polypeptide(L)'
;SSSSLGSSSSSMHENYFNSLLASQLGGRTEVTYQYNYGLVGNAALSGSIRIDIETDEYVIEGGKDKRSSLDSIQQAVFASTLSGKKPAVAIYDTDGMWGKYEHRVWATAKELGIKFIWFQNGQIRDVQ
;
A
#
# COMPACT_ATOMS: atom_id res chain seq x y z
N SER A 1 13.67 19.57 5.91
CA SER A 1 14.15 19.32 5.74
C SER A 1 14.84 19.03 4.86
N SER A 2 15.20 18.70 4.33
CA SER A 2 15.71 18.46 3.69
C SER A 2 16.41 18.11 2.95
N SER A 3 16.77 17.92 2.45
CA SER A 3 17.43 17.65 1.82
C SER A 3 17.86 16.93 1.14
N SER A 4 17.96 16.38 0.63
CA SER A 4 18.30 15.67 0.07
C SER A 4 18.84 15.44 -0.82
N LEU A 5 19.16 15.18 -1.47
CA LEU A 5 19.69 14.90 -2.32
C LEU A 5 19.78 14.11 -3.07
N GLY A 6 19.62 13.66 -3.40
CA GLY A 6 19.55 13.09 -4.18
C GLY A 6 19.93 12.32 -4.97
N SER A 7 20.03 11.49 -5.13
CA SER A 7 20.47 10.66 -5.90
C SER A 7 19.68 10.14 -6.74
N SER A 8 18.82 10.18 -7.14
CA SER A 8 18.20 9.63 -8.02
C SER A 8 18.02 8.47 -8.24
N SER A 9 17.47 7.82 -8.54
CA SER A 9 17.24 6.57 -8.86
C SER A 9 15.91 6.31 -9.22
N SER A 10 15.61 5.27 -9.89
CA SER A 10 14.28 4.96 -10.36
C SER A 10 13.37 4.56 -9.24
N SER A 11 13.88 4.06 -8.19
CA SER A 11 13.00 3.67 -7.10
C SER A 11 12.47 4.87 -6.35
N MET A 12 12.95 6.05 -6.67
CA MET A 12 12.44 7.20 -6.03
C MET A 12 10.98 7.44 -6.32
N HIS A 13 10.49 7.00 -7.46
CA HIS A 13 9.13 7.28 -7.85
C HIS A 13 8.12 6.69 -6.88
N GLU A 14 8.37 5.48 -6.46
CA GLU A 14 7.43 4.82 -5.57
C GLU A 14 7.41 5.50 -4.21
N ASN A 15 8.59 5.78 -3.67
CA ASN A 15 8.66 6.46 -2.39
C ASN A 15 8.04 7.85 -2.46
N TYR A 16 8.24 8.52 -3.57
CA TYR A 16 7.68 9.83 -3.75
C TYR A 16 6.14 9.78 -3.71
N PHE A 17 5.56 8.84 -4.44
CA PHE A 17 4.11 8.70 -4.46
C PHE A 17 3.58 8.30 -3.09
N ASN A 18 4.26 7.40 -2.41
CA ASN A 18 3.84 7.01 -1.08
C ASN A 18 3.83 8.21 -0.13
N SER A 19 4.86 9.02 -0.22
CA SER A 19 4.97 10.20 0.63
C SER A 19 3.87 11.19 0.32
N LEU A 20 3.61 11.43 -0.96
CA LEU A 20 2.55 12.35 -1.35
C LEU A 20 1.19 11.89 -0.85
N LEU A 21 0.89 10.62 -1.09
CA LEU A 21 -0.41 10.10 -0.70
C LEU A 21 -0.57 10.11 0.81
N ALA A 22 0.46 9.73 1.53
CA ALA A 22 0.39 9.73 2.98
C ALA A 22 0.18 11.16 3.50
N SER A 23 0.83 12.11 2.88
CA SER A 23 0.66 13.49 3.30
C SER A 23 -0.76 13.96 3.08
N GLN A 24 -1.36 13.59 1.97
CA GLN A 24 -2.73 13.98 1.69
C GLN A 24 -3.72 13.33 2.64
N LEU A 25 -3.44 12.11 3.04
CA LEU A 25 -4.33 11.37 3.92
C LEU A 25 -4.00 11.57 5.39
N GLY A 26 -2.90 12.21 5.69
CA GLY A 26 -2.48 12.38 7.07
C GLY A 26 -1.96 11.10 7.66
N GLY A 27 -1.35 10.24 6.85
CA GLY A 27 -0.84 8.97 7.33
C GLY A 27 0.65 8.93 7.44
N ARG A 28 1.17 7.76 7.74
CA ARG A 28 2.60 7.54 7.85
C ARG A 28 3.07 6.59 6.78
N THR A 29 4.35 6.65 6.46
CA THR A 29 4.93 5.72 5.52
C THR A 29 5.92 4.83 6.24
N GLU A 30 6.25 3.71 5.62
CA GLU A 30 7.29 2.81 6.14
C GLU A 30 6.98 2.37 7.56
N VAL A 31 5.77 1.90 7.77
CA VAL A 31 5.36 1.41 9.07
C VAL A 31 5.58 -0.09 9.09
N THR A 32 6.18 -0.58 10.15
CA THR A 32 6.50 -2.00 10.28
C THR A 32 5.69 -2.59 11.42
N TYR A 33 5.09 -3.75 11.14
CA TYR A 33 4.36 -4.49 12.14
C TYR A 33 5.00 -5.86 12.30
N GLN A 34 5.00 -6.37 13.51
CA GLN A 34 5.54 -7.68 13.78
C GLN A 34 4.44 -8.66 14.09
N TYR A 35 4.67 -9.91 13.75
CA TYR A 35 3.68 -10.95 13.99
C TYR A 35 4.40 -12.26 14.29
N ASN A 36 3.67 -13.17 14.92
CA ASN A 36 4.19 -14.50 15.19
C ASN A 36 3.41 -15.49 14.37
N TYR A 37 4.08 -16.47 13.80
CA TYR A 37 3.38 -17.41 12.96
C TYR A 37 3.57 -18.86 13.42
N GLY A 38 4.05 -19.06 14.62
CA GLY A 38 4.11 -20.40 15.15
C GLY A 38 5.23 -20.59 16.14
N LEU A 39 5.33 -21.80 16.62
CA LEU A 39 6.37 -22.21 17.52
C LEU A 39 6.98 -23.48 16.99
N VAL A 40 8.28 -23.56 17.01
CA VAL A 40 8.99 -24.77 16.64
C VAL A 40 9.89 -25.10 17.81
N GLY A 41 9.55 -26.18 18.53
CA GLY A 41 10.26 -26.51 19.73
C GLY A 41 10.10 -25.41 20.75
N ASN A 42 11.22 -24.83 21.17
CA ASN A 42 11.20 -23.74 22.12
C ASN A 42 11.36 -22.38 21.46
N ALA A 43 11.41 -22.34 20.14
CA ALA A 43 11.67 -21.11 19.43
C ALA A 43 10.38 -20.56 18.85
N ALA A 44 10.10 -19.29 19.11
CA ALA A 44 8.95 -18.65 18.54
C ALA A 44 9.33 -18.16 17.15
N LEU A 45 8.47 -18.45 16.17
CA LEU A 45 8.69 -18.01 14.81
C LEU A 45 7.97 -16.68 14.63
N SER A 46 8.73 -15.68 14.22
CA SER A 46 8.14 -14.37 14.06
C SER A 46 8.63 -13.75 12.76
N GLY A 47 7.86 -12.81 12.28
CA GLY A 47 8.22 -12.09 11.08
C GLY A 47 7.73 -10.68 11.18
N SER A 48 7.93 -9.93 10.11
CA SER A 48 7.46 -8.56 10.09
C SER A 48 6.98 -8.23 8.69
N ILE A 49 6.09 -7.26 8.63
CA ILE A 49 5.54 -6.79 7.37
C ILE A 49 5.60 -5.28 7.38
N ARG A 50 5.95 -4.70 6.26
CA ARG A 50 6.01 -3.26 6.13
C ARG A 50 4.82 -2.77 5.35
N ILE A 51 4.19 -1.75 5.87
CA ILE A 51 3.03 -1.15 5.25
C ILE A 51 3.47 0.14 4.58
N ASP A 52 3.06 0.34 3.35
CA ASP A 52 3.44 1.53 2.62
C ASP A 52 2.90 2.80 3.27
N ILE A 53 1.63 2.78 3.65
CA ILE A 53 1.00 3.94 4.26
C ILE A 53 0.06 3.46 5.34
N GLU A 54 0.09 4.11 6.48
CA GLU A 54 -0.84 3.79 7.55
C GLU A 54 -1.56 5.06 7.97
N THR A 55 -2.88 5.03 7.96
CA THR A 55 -3.68 6.15 8.45
C THR A 55 -4.39 5.73 9.73
N ASP A 56 -5.22 6.61 10.24
CA ASP A 56 -5.95 6.33 11.48
C ASP A 56 -6.90 5.15 11.33
N GLU A 57 -7.49 4.98 10.17
CA GLU A 57 -8.49 3.95 9.99
C GLU A 57 -8.14 2.93 8.94
N TYR A 58 -7.11 3.15 8.16
CA TYR A 58 -6.79 2.28 7.05
C TYR A 58 -5.31 1.99 6.99
N VAL A 59 -4.98 0.82 6.49
CA VAL A 59 -3.61 0.48 6.12
C VAL A 59 -3.62 0.32 4.61
N ILE A 60 -2.76 1.04 3.92
CA ILE A 60 -2.78 1.16 2.48
C ILE A 60 -1.53 0.57 1.89
N GLU A 61 -1.69 -0.26 0.88
CA GLU A 61 -0.57 -0.83 0.15
C GLU A 61 -0.54 -0.20 -1.23
N GLY A 62 0.59 0.37 -1.57
CA GLY A 62 0.74 0.97 -2.87
C GLY A 62 1.25 -0.04 -3.86
N GLY A 63 0.68 -0.05 -5.06
CA GLY A 63 1.09 -0.98 -6.09
C GLY A 63 1.45 -0.26 -7.35
N LYS A 64 2.74 -0.17 -7.64
CA LYS A 64 3.18 0.39 -8.88
C LYS A 64 3.45 -0.70 -9.92
N ASP A 65 3.84 -1.84 -9.45
CA ASP A 65 4.19 -2.93 -10.34
C ASP A 65 2.93 -3.68 -10.72
N LYS A 66 2.63 -3.67 -11.98
CA LYS A 66 1.39 -4.26 -12.46
C LYS A 66 1.40 -5.78 -12.46
N ARG A 67 2.49 -6.39 -12.06
CA ARG A 67 2.54 -7.84 -12.04
C ARG A 67 2.15 -8.43 -10.70
N SER A 68 2.05 -7.62 -9.66
CA SER A 68 1.80 -8.15 -8.33
C SER A 68 0.55 -7.58 -7.72
N SER A 69 -0.50 -7.47 -8.50
CA SER A 69 -1.72 -6.86 -8.01
C SER A 69 -2.33 -7.62 -6.83
N LEU A 70 -2.28 -8.94 -6.88
CA LEU A 70 -2.87 -9.71 -5.79
C LEU A 70 -2.05 -9.64 -4.52
N ASP A 71 -0.74 -9.45 -4.68
CA ASP A 71 0.11 -9.32 -3.50
C ASP A 71 -0.23 -8.07 -2.69
N SER A 72 -0.53 -6.97 -3.38
CA SER A 72 -0.89 -5.76 -2.66
C SER A 72 -2.16 -5.95 -1.85
N ILE A 73 -3.14 -6.63 -2.44
CA ILE A 73 -4.39 -6.87 -1.75
C ILE A 73 -4.16 -7.79 -0.56
N GLN A 74 -3.39 -8.86 -0.75
CA GLN A 74 -3.12 -9.77 0.33
C GLN A 74 -2.39 -9.09 1.47
N GLN A 75 -1.41 -8.28 1.16
CA GLN A 75 -0.67 -7.58 2.19
C GLN A 75 -1.56 -6.57 2.93
N ALA A 76 -2.43 -5.90 2.20
CA ALA A 76 -3.32 -4.95 2.84
C ALA A 76 -4.24 -5.64 3.83
N VAL A 77 -4.80 -6.78 3.43
CA VAL A 77 -5.71 -7.51 4.30
C VAL A 77 -4.96 -8.02 5.53
N PHE A 78 -3.78 -8.58 5.32
CA PHE A 78 -3.00 -9.10 6.44
C PHE A 78 -2.61 -7.96 7.39
N ALA A 79 -2.17 -6.84 6.84
CA ALA A 79 -1.80 -5.71 7.67
C ALA A 79 -3.00 -5.16 8.43
N SER A 80 -4.18 -5.18 7.82
CA SER A 80 -5.37 -4.72 8.50
C SER A 80 -5.69 -5.60 9.69
N THR A 81 -5.45 -6.90 9.55
CA THR A 81 -5.66 -7.81 10.66
C THR A 81 -4.70 -7.51 11.81
N LEU A 82 -3.46 -7.20 11.47
CA LEU A 82 -2.47 -6.93 12.51
C LEU A 82 -2.74 -5.61 13.21
N SER A 83 -3.11 -4.60 12.46
CA SER A 83 -3.29 -3.28 13.03
C SER A 83 -4.70 -3.07 13.58
N GLY A 84 -5.64 -3.87 13.16
CA GLY A 84 -7.02 -3.66 13.53
C GLY A 84 -7.69 -2.58 12.71
N LYS A 85 -7.07 -2.20 11.61
CA LYS A 85 -7.62 -1.17 10.74
C LYS A 85 -8.16 -1.82 9.46
N LYS A 86 -8.77 -1.03 8.64
CA LYS A 86 -9.37 -1.55 7.42
C LYS A 86 -8.33 -1.61 6.31
N PRO A 87 -8.42 -2.60 5.45
CA PRO A 87 -7.46 -2.71 4.36
C PRO A 87 -7.80 -1.72 3.24
N ALA A 88 -6.76 -1.26 2.57
CA ALA A 88 -6.91 -0.39 1.42
C ALA A 88 -5.75 -0.62 0.47
N VAL A 89 -5.99 -0.37 -0.81
CA VAL A 89 -4.94 -0.48 -1.81
C VAL A 89 -4.92 0.79 -2.61
N ALA A 90 -3.75 1.16 -3.08
CA ALA A 90 -3.59 2.35 -3.90
C ALA A 90 -2.81 1.99 -5.14
N ILE A 91 -3.25 2.49 -6.26
CA ILE A 91 -2.53 2.27 -7.52
C ILE A 91 -2.01 3.61 -7.99
N TYR A 92 -0.72 3.64 -8.27
CA TYR A 92 -0.06 4.85 -8.76
C TYR A 92 -0.05 4.79 -10.28
N ASP A 93 -0.95 5.54 -10.88
CA ASP A 93 -1.10 5.53 -12.31
C ASP A 93 -0.28 6.66 -12.91
N THR A 94 0.67 6.32 -13.74
CA THR A 94 1.49 7.31 -14.40
C THR A 94 1.08 7.52 -15.84
N ASP A 95 0.25 6.62 -16.38
CA ASP A 95 -0.21 6.73 -17.74
C ASP A 95 -1.44 7.59 -17.86
N GLY A 96 -2.21 7.65 -16.82
CA GLY A 96 -3.48 8.33 -16.88
C GLY A 96 -4.55 7.53 -17.57
N MET A 97 -4.35 6.23 -17.71
CA MET A 97 -5.29 5.38 -18.41
C MET A 97 -5.72 4.23 -17.53
N TRP A 98 -6.99 3.95 -17.55
CA TRP A 98 -7.55 2.85 -16.80
C TRP A 98 -7.41 1.58 -17.62
N GLY A 99 -6.66 0.64 -17.14
CA GLY A 99 -6.41 -0.59 -17.85
C GLY A 99 -7.01 -1.78 -17.14
N LYS A 100 -6.77 -2.97 -17.69
CA LYS A 100 -7.32 -4.16 -17.08
C LYS A 100 -6.67 -4.47 -15.73
N TYR A 101 -5.43 -4.06 -15.53
CA TYR A 101 -4.80 -4.25 -14.23
C TYR A 101 -5.55 -3.45 -13.17
N GLU A 102 -5.83 -2.20 -13.44
CA GLU A 102 -6.56 -1.37 -12.50
C GLU A 102 -7.97 -1.91 -12.26
N HIS A 103 -8.60 -2.36 -13.33
CA HIS A 103 -9.93 -2.91 -13.20
C HIS A 103 -9.94 -4.15 -12.31
N ARG A 104 -8.97 -5.03 -12.51
CA ARG A 104 -8.93 -6.26 -11.73
C ARG A 104 -8.72 -5.97 -10.25
N VAL A 105 -7.81 -5.06 -9.94
CA VAL A 105 -7.56 -4.71 -8.55
C VAL A 105 -8.79 -4.06 -7.95
N TRP A 106 -9.41 -3.16 -8.70
CA TRP A 106 -10.60 -2.49 -8.22
C TRP A 106 -11.73 -3.48 -7.95
N ALA A 107 -11.98 -4.37 -8.89
CA ALA A 107 -13.05 -5.34 -8.74
C ALA A 107 -12.80 -6.26 -7.55
N THR A 108 -11.56 -6.71 -7.41
CA THR A 108 -11.22 -7.57 -6.28
C THR A 108 -11.38 -6.83 -4.96
N ALA A 109 -10.91 -5.60 -4.91
CA ALA A 109 -11.04 -4.81 -3.70
C ALA A 109 -12.50 -4.58 -3.34
N LYS A 110 -13.32 -4.31 -4.35
CA LYS A 110 -14.73 -4.11 -4.12
C LYS A 110 -15.39 -5.37 -3.56
N GLU A 111 -15.00 -6.51 -4.12
CA GLU A 111 -15.57 -7.78 -3.67
C GLU A 111 -15.18 -8.08 -2.24
N LEU A 112 -13.98 -7.75 -1.85
CA LEU A 112 -13.48 -8.03 -0.51
C LEU A 112 -13.81 -6.91 0.49
N GLY A 113 -14.40 -5.83 0.04
CA GLY A 113 -14.67 -4.72 0.93
C GLY A 113 -13.45 -3.89 1.24
N ILE A 114 -12.51 -3.84 0.31
CA ILE A 114 -11.27 -3.10 0.50
C ILE A 114 -11.41 -1.74 -0.18
N LYS A 115 -10.91 -0.72 0.49
CA LYS A 115 -10.95 0.62 -0.09
C LYS A 115 -9.98 0.69 -1.25
N PHE A 116 -10.42 1.25 -2.36
CA PHE A 116 -9.58 1.39 -3.54
C PHE A 116 -9.26 2.87 -3.75
N ILE A 117 -8.00 3.15 -3.97
CA ILE A 117 -7.54 4.52 -4.19
C ILE A 117 -6.82 4.56 -5.52
N TRP A 118 -7.26 5.41 -6.41
CA TRP A 118 -6.62 5.60 -7.70
C TRP A 118 -5.86 6.91 -7.65
N PHE A 119 -4.55 6.82 -7.49
CA PHE A 119 -3.70 7.98 -7.33
C PHE A 119 -3.04 8.30 -8.65
N GLN A 120 -3.36 9.47 -9.19
CA GLN A 120 -2.88 9.84 -10.50
C GLN A 120 -2.33 11.24 -10.45
N ASN A 121 -1.08 11.40 -10.90
CA ASN A 121 -0.43 12.71 -10.97
C ASN A 121 -0.48 13.45 -9.64
N GLY A 122 -0.30 12.74 -8.56
CA GLY A 122 -0.28 13.37 -7.24
C GLY A 122 -1.65 13.71 -6.71
N GLN A 123 -2.70 13.16 -7.30
CA GLN A 123 -4.05 13.45 -6.85
C GLN A 123 -4.85 12.16 -6.74
N ILE A 124 -5.76 12.13 -5.80
CA ILE A 124 -6.63 10.99 -5.62
C ILE A 124 -7.84 11.18 -6.52
N ARG A 125 -8.11 10.17 -7.34
CA ARG A 125 -9.23 10.21 -8.28
C ARG A 125 -10.33 9.29 -7.79
N ASP A 126 -11.53 9.61 -8.15
CA ASP A 126 -12.68 8.80 -7.79
C ASP A 126 -12.88 7.70 -8.81
N VAL A 127 -13.29 6.54 -8.32
CA VAL A 127 -13.57 5.40 -9.18
C VAL A 127 -14.98 4.95 -8.90
N GLN A 128 -15.73 4.75 -9.93
CA GLN A 128 -17.11 4.32 -9.76
C GLN A 128 -17.32 2.85 -10.01
#